data_5b97d57ac998b4e395ceadf7982149d8
#
_entry.id   5b97d57ac998b4e395ceadf7982149d8
#
_cell.length_a   1.000
_cell.length_b   1.000
_cell.length_c   1.000
_cell.angle_alpha   90.00
_cell.angle_beta   90.00
_cell.angle_gamma   90.00
#
_symmetry.space_group_name_H-M   'P 1'
#
loop_
_entity.id
_entity.type
_entity.pdbx_description
1 polymer ?
#
loop_
_entity_poly.entity_id
_entity_poly.type
_entity_poly.pdbx_seq_one_letter_code
_entity_poly.pdbx_strand_id
1 'polypeptide(L)'
;TMAKHISAGDKVHVIFMTNGVGARQSSMYEENKRLDAAQKVAKLLKIASFTNLDFPDNKMDSLPLLDIVKEVENKITEIQPQVIYTHHIGDLNVDHQVTHKAVMTACRPLPGLCVKEIYAFEVLSSTEWQTLGYMPFTPNVFVDIAGFVDIKKQALEFYSKEMRKSPHSRSV
;
A
#
# COMPACT_ATOMS: atom_id res chain seq x y z
N THR A 1 -6.53 4.10 9.32
CA THR A 1 -7.56 4.36 8.27
C THR A 1 -8.35 3.09 7.96
N MET A 2 -7.73 1.95 7.52
CA MET A 2 -8.45 0.71 7.14
C MET A 2 -9.45 0.24 8.21
N ALA A 3 -9.03 0.11 9.47
CA ALA A 3 -9.92 -0.29 10.57
C ALA A 3 -11.12 0.65 10.76
N LYS A 4 -10.92 1.96 10.52
CA LYS A 4 -12.01 2.94 10.58
C LYS A 4 -13.02 2.72 9.45
N HIS A 5 -12.57 2.51 8.22
CA HIS A 5 -13.44 2.16 7.10
C HIS A 5 -14.28 0.93 7.39
N ILE A 6 -13.63 -0.14 7.85
CA ILE A 6 -14.32 -1.39 8.17
C ILE A 6 -15.35 -1.21 9.28
N SER A 7 -15.04 -0.40 10.30
CA SER A 7 -16.02 -0.09 11.37
C SER A 7 -17.21 0.74 10.88
N ALA A 8 -17.05 1.48 9.79
CA ALA A 8 -18.12 2.23 9.13
C ALA A 8 -18.95 1.36 8.16
N GLY A 9 -18.58 0.08 7.99
CA GLY A 9 -19.28 -0.86 7.11
C GLY A 9 -18.68 -0.97 5.70
N ASP A 10 -17.57 -0.27 5.44
CA ASP A 10 -16.91 -0.34 4.14
C ASP A 10 -16.20 -1.69 3.96
N LYS A 11 -16.21 -2.20 2.73
CA LYS A 11 -15.38 -3.35 2.34
C LYS A 11 -14.00 -2.86 1.92
N VAL A 12 -12.98 -3.24 2.69
CA VAL A 12 -11.59 -2.89 2.39
C VAL A 12 -10.91 -4.06 1.68
N HIS A 13 -10.32 -3.77 0.52
CA HIS A 13 -9.54 -4.70 -0.29
C HIS A 13 -8.09 -4.22 -0.32
N VAL A 14 -7.14 -5.14 -0.17
CA VAL A 14 -5.71 -4.82 -0.16
C VAL A 14 -5.03 -5.51 -1.33
N ILE A 15 -4.28 -4.75 -2.12
CA ILE A 15 -3.48 -5.26 -3.22
C ILE A 15 -2.00 -5.02 -2.90
N PHE A 16 -1.25 -6.11 -2.76
CA PHE A 16 0.20 -6.08 -2.72
C PHE A 16 0.72 -6.15 -4.15
N MET A 17 1.49 -5.16 -4.57
CA MET A 17 2.06 -5.14 -5.91
C MET A 17 3.19 -6.15 -6.05
N THR A 18 3.99 -6.33 -4.98
CA THR A 18 5.15 -7.22 -4.92
C THR A 18 5.09 -8.08 -3.66
N ASN A 19 5.93 -9.12 -3.58
CA ASN A 19 6.10 -9.90 -2.35
C ASN A 19 6.90 -9.16 -1.26
N GLY A 20 7.59 -8.06 -1.64
CA GLY A 20 8.29 -7.13 -0.73
C GLY A 20 9.54 -7.72 -0.07
N VAL A 21 10.15 -8.75 -0.64
CA VAL A 21 11.35 -9.42 -0.11
C VAL A 21 12.51 -9.51 -1.11
N GLY A 22 12.24 -9.21 -2.38
CA GLY A 22 13.22 -9.35 -3.47
C GLY A 22 14.41 -8.39 -3.41
N ALA A 23 14.28 -7.26 -2.72
CA ALA A 23 15.37 -6.29 -2.54
C ALA A 23 16.46 -6.76 -1.55
N ARG A 24 16.18 -7.77 -0.76
CA ARG A 24 17.13 -8.33 0.21
C ARG A 24 17.51 -9.72 -0.27
N GLN A 25 18.70 -10.23 0.14
CA GLN A 25 19.02 -11.65 0.00
C GLN A 25 18.11 -12.44 0.95
N SER A 26 16.84 -12.55 0.55
CA SER A 26 15.81 -13.21 1.36
C SER A 26 15.67 -14.66 0.93
N SER A 27 15.48 -15.52 1.90
CA SER A 27 15.14 -16.91 1.67
C SER A 27 13.62 -17.05 1.45
N MET A 28 13.20 -18.11 0.78
CA MET A 28 11.78 -18.52 0.65
C MET A 28 11.06 -18.56 2.03
N TYR A 29 11.81 -18.77 3.10
CA TYR A 29 11.33 -18.72 4.47
C TYR A 29 10.87 -17.31 4.92
N GLU A 30 11.53 -16.24 4.45
CA GLU A 30 11.15 -14.87 4.79
C GLU A 30 9.92 -14.42 4.00
N GLU A 31 9.78 -14.87 2.74
CA GLU A 31 8.57 -14.65 1.95
C GLU A 31 7.34 -15.25 2.62
N ASN A 32 7.44 -16.52 3.03
CA ASN A 32 6.34 -17.19 3.73
C ASN A 32 5.95 -16.49 5.04
N LYS A 33 6.93 -15.99 5.79
CA LYS A 33 6.65 -15.22 7.03
C LYS A 33 5.93 -13.91 6.77
N ARG A 34 6.29 -13.21 5.69
CA ARG A 34 5.65 -11.94 5.34
C ARG A 34 4.22 -12.16 4.88
N LEU A 35 3.99 -13.19 4.09
CA LEU A 35 2.64 -13.59 3.67
C LEU A 35 1.78 -14.01 4.88
N ASP A 36 2.32 -14.80 5.81
CA ASP A 36 1.65 -15.18 7.06
C ASP A 36 1.29 -13.95 7.92
N ALA A 37 2.21 -12.98 8.04
CA ALA A 37 1.93 -11.72 8.73
C ALA A 37 0.78 -10.95 8.05
N ALA A 38 0.80 -10.87 6.71
CA ALA A 38 -0.27 -10.21 5.95
C ALA A 38 -1.64 -10.90 6.16
N GLN A 39 -1.67 -12.24 6.19
CA GLN A 39 -2.88 -13.01 6.46
C GLN A 39 -3.43 -12.77 7.88
N LYS A 40 -2.54 -12.73 8.88
CA LYS A 40 -2.93 -12.44 10.27
C LYS A 40 -3.50 -11.03 10.42
N VAL A 41 -2.89 -10.04 9.78
CA VAL A 41 -3.38 -8.66 9.77
C VAL A 41 -4.71 -8.56 9.02
N ALA A 42 -4.85 -9.22 7.87
CA ALA A 42 -6.10 -9.25 7.13
C ALA A 42 -7.26 -9.83 7.98
N LYS A 43 -6.99 -10.90 8.72
CA LYS A 43 -7.95 -11.50 9.66
C LYS A 43 -8.25 -10.57 10.84
N LEU A 44 -7.23 -9.98 11.48
CA LEU A 44 -7.39 -9.05 12.60
C LEU A 44 -8.26 -7.86 12.21
N LEU A 45 -7.98 -7.24 11.07
CA LEU A 45 -8.69 -6.07 10.58
C LEU A 45 -10.01 -6.40 9.86
N LYS A 46 -10.31 -7.67 9.60
CA LYS A 46 -11.47 -8.12 8.82
C LYS A 46 -11.46 -7.57 7.39
N ILE A 47 -10.28 -7.58 6.74
CA ILE A 47 -10.11 -7.20 5.33
C ILE A 47 -10.97 -8.11 4.46
N ALA A 48 -11.73 -7.54 3.51
CA ALA A 48 -12.64 -8.29 2.65
C ALA A 48 -11.90 -9.23 1.69
N SER A 49 -10.79 -8.76 1.11
CA SER A 49 -9.84 -9.60 0.35
C SER A 49 -8.46 -8.97 0.32
N PHE A 50 -7.43 -9.80 0.18
CA PHE A 50 -6.13 -9.30 -0.24
C PHE A 50 -5.61 -10.13 -1.42
N THR A 51 -4.89 -9.48 -2.32
CA THR A 51 -4.31 -10.09 -3.52
C THR A 51 -2.84 -9.70 -3.61
N ASN A 52 -1.98 -10.64 -3.99
CA ASN A 52 -0.61 -10.34 -4.39
C ASN A 52 -0.52 -10.43 -5.92
N LEU A 53 -0.02 -9.38 -6.58
CA LEU A 53 0.20 -9.34 -8.03
C LEU A 53 1.56 -9.90 -8.41
N ASP A 54 2.44 -10.11 -7.43
CA ASP A 54 3.73 -10.77 -7.56
C ASP A 54 4.69 -10.14 -8.59
N PHE A 55 4.59 -8.83 -8.76
CA PHE A 55 5.58 -8.09 -9.54
C PHE A 55 6.98 -8.14 -8.87
N PRO A 56 8.05 -7.98 -9.64
CA PRO A 56 9.41 -8.04 -9.09
C PRO A 56 9.69 -6.89 -8.12
N ASP A 57 10.01 -7.22 -6.87
CA ASP A 57 10.21 -6.26 -5.77
C ASP A 57 11.44 -5.37 -6.01
N ASN A 58 11.27 -4.06 -5.85
CA ASN A 58 12.24 -2.99 -6.17
C ASN A 58 12.77 -3.03 -7.62
N LYS A 59 11.96 -3.55 -8.53
CA LYS A 59 12.27 -3.69 -9.96
C LYS A 59 11.04 -3.48 -10.85
N MET A 60 9.96 -2.91 -10.34
CA MET A 60 8.76 -2.66 -11.14
C MET A 60 9.03 -1.68 -12.28
N ASP A 61 10.04 -0.82 -12.17
CA ASP A 61 10.50 0.07 -13.24
C ASP A 61 11.13 -0.65 -14.44
N SER A 62 11.47 -1.93 -14.30
CA SER A 62 11.93 -2.78 -15.41
C SER A 62 10.78 -3.31 -16.28
N LEU A 63 9.54 -3.12 -15.86
CA LEU A 63 8.35 -3.58 -16.57
C LEU A 63 7.71 -2.44 -17.39
N PRO A 64 7.07 -2.76 -18.53
CA PRO A 64 6.22 -1.79 -19.20
C PRO A 64 5.11 -1.30 -18.26
N LEU A 65 5.03 0.02 -18.07
CA LEU A 65 3.99 0.61 -17.21
C LEU A 65 2.58 0.14 -17.61
N LEU A 66 2.33 -0.06 -18.89
CA LEU A 66 1.03 -0.50 -19.40
C LEU A 66 0.63 -1.87 -18.86
N ASP A 67 1.56 -2.79 -18.66
CA ASP A 67 1.27 -4.12 -18.14
C ASP A 67 0.81 -4.02 -16.67
N ILE A 68 1.46 -3.16 -15.88
CA ILE A 68 1.07 -2.88 -14.50
C ILE A 68 -0.29 -2.18 -14.44
N VAL A 69 -0.53 -1.21 -15.34
CA VAL A 69 -1.82 -0.51 -15.47
C VAL A 69 -2.96 -1.50 -15.73
N LYS A 70 -2.76 -2.45 -16.64
CA LYS A 70 -3.78 -3.46 -16.98
C LYS A 70 -4.15 -4.32 -15.78
N GLU A 71 -3.17 -4.74 -14.97
CA GLU A 71 -3.47 -5.51 -13.75
C GLU A 71 -4.26 -4.67 -12.73
N VAL A 72 -3.95 -3.38 -12.60
CA VAL A 72 -4.74 -2.47 -11.75
C VAL A 72 -6.17 -2.28 -12.32
N GLU A 73 -6.32 -2.09 -13.63
CA GLU A 73 -7.63 -1.99 -14.30
C GLU A 73 -8.47 -3.26 -14.11
N ASN A 74 -7.86 -4.46 -14.19
CA ASN A 74 -8.51 -5.74 -13.91
C ASN A 74 -9.06 -5.77 -12.48
N LYS A 75 -8.25 -5.33 -11.49
CA LYS A 75 -8.69 -5.28 -10.08
C LYS A 75 -9.77 -4.23 -9.84
N ILE A 76 -9.71 -3.07 -10.47
CA ILE A 76 -10.79 -2.07 -10.42
C ILE A 76 -12.09 -2.64 -10.99
N THR A 77 -12.01 -3.38 -12.09
CA THR A 77 -13.19 -4.01 -12.71
C THR A 77 -13.78 -5.10 -11.83
N GLU A 78 -12.94 -5.90 -11.18
CA GLU A 78 -13.37 -6.98 -10.28
C GLU A 78 -14.01 -6.45 -8.99
N ILE A 79 -13.37 -5.45 -8.35
CA ILE A 79 -13.73 -4.97 -7.01
C ILE A 79 -14.75 -3.82 -7.07
N GLN A 80 -14.75 -3.03 -8.13
CA GLN A 80 -15.57 -1.82 -8.29
C GLN A 80 -15.42 -0.82 -7.12
N PRO A 81 -14.19 -0.43 -6.75
CA PRO A 81 -13.95 0.44 -5.60
C PRO A 81 -14.40 1.87 -5.89
N GLN A 82 -14.96 2.55 -4.88
CA GLN A 82 -15.27 3.98 -4.98
C GLN A 82 -14.11 4.87 -4.51
N VAL A 83 -13.28 4.35 -3.62
CA VAL A 83 -12.13 5.06 -3.03
C VAL A 83 -10.88 4.20 -3.19
N ILE A 84 -9.79 4.81 -3.63
CA ILE A 84 -8.48 4.16 -3.74
C ILE A 84 -7.46 4.90 -2.90
N TYR A 85 -6.67 4.16 -2.14
CA TYR A 85 -5.46 4.64 -1.47
C TYR A 85 -4.23 4.12 -2.21
N THR A 86 -3.31 5.01 -2.56
CA THR A 86 -2.07 4.66 -3.28
C THR A 86 -0.88 5.37 -2.66
N HIS A 87 0.32 4.99 -3.07
CA HIS A 87 1.55 5.64 -2.64
C HIS A 87 1.66 7.07 -3.17
N HIS A 88 2.49 7.89 -2.54
CA HIS A 88 2.82 9.22 -3.04
C HIS A 88 3.80 9.13 -4.22
N ILE A 89 3.58 9.96 -5.26
CA ILE A 89 4.43 9.99 -6.46
C ILE A 89 5.89 10.38 -6.17
N GLY A 90 6.11 11.23 -5.18
CA GLY A 90 7.43 11.69 -4.75
C GLY A 90 8.08 10.79 -3.69
N ASP A 91 7.61 9.55 -3.51
CA ASP A 91 8.27 8.60 -2.62
C ASP A 91 9.66 8.19 -3.15
N LEU A 92 10.61 7.87 -2.26
CA LEU A 92 11.95 7.45 -2.67
C LEU A 92 11.94 6.08 -3.38
N ASN A 93 11.05 5.17 -2.97
CA ASN A 93 10.96 3.82 -3.51
C ASN A 93 10.36 3.84 -4.92
N VAL A 94 11.08 3.28 -5.89
CA VAL A 94 10.68 3.24 -7.29
C VAL A 94 9.35 2.50 -7.51
N ASP A 95 9.11 1.40 -6.79
CA ASP A 95 7.86 0.64 -6.92
C ASP A 95 6.66 1.44 -6.42
N HIS A 96 6.84 2.29 -5.39
CA HIS A 96 5.82 3.21 -4.92
C HIS A 96 5.46 4.24 -6.00
N GLN A 97 6.48 4.80 -6.68
CA GLN A 97 6.28 5.75 -7.78
C GLN A 97 5.58 5.09 -8.97
N VAL A 98 6.01 3.88 -9.35
CA VAL A 98 5.40 3.11 -10.45
C VAL A 98 3.95 2.75 -10.10
N THR A 99 3.69 2.31 -8.88
CA THR A 99 2.33 2.02 -8.39
C THR A 99 1.43 3.24 -8.48
N HIS A 100 1.91 4.41 -8.03
CA HIS A 100 1.16 5.67 -8.16
C HIS A 100 0.81 5.96 -9.62
N LYS A 101 1.79 5.90 -10.53
CA LYS A 101 1.57 6.16 -11.96
C LYS A 101 0.57 5.18 -12.57
N ALA A 102 0.65 3.90 -12.20
CA ALA A 102 -0.26 2.88 -12.68
C ALA A 102 -1.70 3.14 -12.20
N VAL A 103 -1.89 3.44 -10.91
CA VAL A 103 -3.20 3.76 -10.34
C VAL A 103 -3.79 5.01 -10.99
N MET A 104 -3.03 6.10 -11.11
CA MET A 104 -3.51 7.33 -11.75
C MET A 104 -3.90 7.12 -13.21
N THR A 105 -3.15 6.25 -13.92
CA THR A 105 -3.44 5.92 -15.31
C THR A 105 -4.69 5.04 -15.43
N ALA A 106 -4.84 4.03 -14.58
CA ALA A 106 -6.00 3.13 -14.56
C ALA A 106 -7.29 3.88 -14.15
N CYS A 107 -7.16 4.89 -13.29
CA CYS A 107 -8.29 5.68 -12.76
C CYS A 107 -8.56 6.96 -13.55
N ARG A 108 -8.14 7.04 -14.82
CA ARG A 108 -8.52 8.20 -15.66
C ARG A 108 -10.04 8.36 -15.68
N PRO A 109 -10.56 9.59 -15.63
CA PRO A 109 -11.99 9.85 -15.54
C PRO A 109 -12.70 9.51 -16.87
N LEU A 110 -12.93 8.22 -17.08
CA LEU A 110 -13.66 7.70 -18.24
C LEU A 110 -15.13 7.43 -17.87
N PRO A 111 -16.06 7.53 -18.84
CA PRO A 111 -17.46 7.17 -18.60
C PRO A 111 -17.58 5.75 -18.02
N GLY A 112 -18.35 5.61 -16.93
CA GLY A 112 -18.57 4.31 -16.27
C GLY A 112 -17.53 3.91 -15.24
N LEU A 113 -16.46 4.70 -15.01
CA LEU A 113 -15.52 4.43 -13.94
C LEU A 113 -16.20 4.54 -12.57
N CYS A 114 -16.02 3.51 -11.73
CA CYS A 114 -16.58 3.44 -10.38
C CYS A 114 -15.83 4.32 -9.37
N VAL A 115 -14.52 4.58 -9.59
CA VAL A 115 -13.65 5.33 -8.68
C VAL A 115 -14.07 6.80 -8.62
N LYS A 116 -14.29 7.30 -7.40
CA LYS A 116 -14.69 8.69 -7.14
C LYS A 116 -13.59 9.49 -6.47
N GLU A 117 -12.77 8.83 -5.65
CA GLU A 117 -11.75 9.47 -4.84
C GLU A 117 -10.44 8.66 -4.85
N ILE A 118 -9.31 9.36 -4.94
CA ILE A 118 -7.97 8.77 -4.85
C ILE A 118 -7.19 9.55 -3.80
N TYR A 119 -6.69 8.84 -2.80
CA TYR A 119 -5.84 9.39 -1.75
C TYR A 119 -4.42 8.85 -1.84
N ALA A 120 -3.43 9.74 -1.82
CA ALA A 120 -2.04 9.35 -1.67
C ALA A 120 -1.63 9.36 -0.20
N PHE A 121 -0.89 8.36 0.23
CA PHE A 121 -0.37 8.27 1.60
C PHE A 121 1.15 8.25 1.63
N GLU A 122 1.71 8.72 2.74
CA GLU A 122 3.14 8.60 3.03
C GLU A 122 3.49 7.21 3.57
N VAL A 123 4.71 6.77 3.30
CA VAL A 123 5.30 5.55 3.86
C VAL A 123 6.52 5.92 4.67
N LEU A 124 6.47 5.71 5.99
CA LEU A 124 7.57 6.00 6.90
C LEU A 124 8.84 5.24 6.51
N SER A 125 9.99 5.88 6.57
CA SER A 125 11.30 5.44 6.09
C SER A 125 11.36 5.19 4.57
N SER A 126 10.62 5.99 3.82
CA SER A 126 10.62 5.98 2.36
C SER A 126 10.24 7.36 1.82
N THR A 127 9.02 7.85 2.09
CA THR A 127 8.53 9.12 1.55
C THR A 127 9.35 10.31 2.06
N GLU A 128 9.65 10.36 3.36
CA GLU A 128 10.43 11.44 3.99
C GLU A 128 11.92 11.43 3.63
N TRP A 129 12.41 10.35 3.03
CA TRP A 129 13.82 10.23 2.64
C TRP A 129 14.10 10.68 1.21
N GLN A 130 13.08 11.13 0.50
CA GLN A 130 13.25 11.71 -0.84
C GLN A 130 14.08 12.98 -0.79
N THR A 131 14.77 13.27 -1.90
CA THR A 131 15.54 14.50 -2.07
C THR A 131 14.69 15.73 -1.79
N LEU A 132 15.22 16.64 -0.98
CA LEU A 132 14.54 17.89 -0.61
C LEU A 132 14.10 18.66 -1.85
N GLY A 133 12.83 19.08 -1.87
CA GLY A 133 12.25 19.84 -2.97
C GLY A 133 11.74 19.01 -4.14
N TYR A 134 12.00 17.71 -4.18
CA TYR A 134 11.44 16.83 -5.21
C TYR A 134 10.06 16.31 -4.81
N MET A 135 9.00 16.88 -5.40
CA MET A 135 7.60 16.46 -5.16
C MET A 135 7.31 16.13 -3.69
N PRO A 136 7.44 17.09 -2.76
CA PRO A 136 7.28 16.83 -1.34
C PRO A 136 5.88 16.35 -1.01
N PHE A 137 5.76 15.41 -0.06
CA PHE A 137 4.46 15.03 0.47
C PHE A 137 3.91 16.15 1.33
N THR A 138 2.82 16.76 0.88
CA THR A 138 2.14 17.83 1.62
C THR A 138 0.74 17.34 1.99
N PRO A 139 0.52 16.85 3.23
CA PRO A 139 -0.76 16.29 3.62
C PRO A 139 -1.86 17.37 3.63
N ASN A 140 -2.99 17.07 3.02
CA ASN A 140 -4.18 17.91 2.97
C ASN A 140 -5.45 17.19 3.45
N VAL A 141 -5.37 15.87 3.69
CA VAL A 141 -6.45 15.06 4.25
C VAL A 141 -5.93 14.36 5.50
N PHE A 142 -6.63 14.53 6.60
CA PHE A 142 -6.30 13.92 7.90
C PHE A 142 -7.44 13.02 8.36
N VAL A 143 -7.13 11.78 8.69
CA VAL A 143 -8.11 10.82 9.20
C VAL A 143 -7.86 10.60 10.69
N ASP A 144 -8.79 11.04 11.54
CA ASP A 144 -8.74 10.72 12.96
C ASP A 144 -8.89 9.21 13.16
N ILE A 145 -7.87 8.61 13.77
CA ILE A 145 -7.79 7.19 14.10
C ILE A 145 -7.64 6.94 15.62
N ALA A 146 -7.93 7.92 16.47
CA ALA A 146 -7.73 7.81 17.92
C ALA A 146 -8.36 6.53 18.50
N GLY A 147 -9.58 6.19 18.08
CA GLY A 147 -10.26 4.95 18.49
C GLY A 147 -9.72 3.66 17.86
N PHE A 148 -8.70 3.73 16.99
CA PHE A 148 -8.14 2.59 16.24
C PHE A 148 -6.64 2.42 16.42
N VAL A 149 -6.02 3.16 17.34
CA VAL A 149 -4.57 3.11 17.59
C VAL A 149 -4.15 1.73 18.10
N ASP A 150 -4.91 1.15 19.01
CA ASP A 150 -4.56 -0.15 19.61
C ASP A 150 -4.61 -1.28 18.58
N ILE A 151 -5.63 -1.32 17.74
CA ILE A 151 -5.67 -2.34 16.66
C ILE A 151 -4.57 -2.12 15.62
N LYS A 152 -4.16 -0.85 15.37
CA LYS A 152 -2.99 -0.54 14.52
C LYS A 152 -1.71 -1.11 15.12
N LYS A 153 -1.49 -0.93 16.44
CA LYS A 153 -0.33 -1.47 17.15
C LYS A 153 -0.30 -3.00 17.07
N GLN A 154 -1.41 -3.66 17.37
CA GLN A 154 -1.53 -5.12 17.25
C GLN A 154 -1.22 -5.61 15.83
N ALA A 155 -1.69 -4.91 14.80
CA ALA A 155 -1.37 -5.24 13.41
C ALA A 155 0.14 -5.12 13.12
N LEU A 156 0.82 -4.10 13.66
CA LEU A 156 2.25 -3.90 13.50
C LEU A 156 3.10 -4.98 14.21
N GLU A 157 2.62 -5.56 15.30
CA GLU A 157 3.30 -6.66 16.01
C GLU A 157 3.51 -7.88 15.11
N PHE A 158 2.60 -8.17 14.19
CA PHE A 158 2.80 -9.24 13.20
C PHE A 158 3.95 -8.95 12.22
N TYR A 159 4.30 -7.67 12.02
CA TYR A 159 5.43 -7.22 11.21
C TYR A 159 6.65 -6.82 12.07
N SER A 160 6.83 -7.44 13.23
CA SER A 160 7.89 -7.10 14.21
C SER A 160 9.30 -7.03 13.59
N LYS A 161 9.59 -7.84 12.57
CA LYS A 161 10.87 -7.79 11.84
C LYS A 161 11.08 -6.52 10.99
N GLU A 162 9.99 -5.84 10.61
CA GLU A 162 10.05 -4.57 9.89
C GLU A 162 10.16 -3.37 10.84
N MET A 163 9.88 -3.57 12.12
CA MET A 163 10.02 -2.53 13.13
C MET A 163 11.49 -2.31 13.48
N ARG A 164 11.83 -1.11 13.88
CA ARG A 164 13.20 -0.70 14.22
C ARG A 164 13.21 -0.02 15.58
N LYS A 165 14.40 0.04 16.18
CA LYS A 165 14.58 0.76 17.45
C LYS A 165 14.60 2.27 17.20
N SER A 166 14.10 3.05 18.19
CA SER A 166 14.26 4.49 18.20
C SER A 166 15.74 4.87 17.98
N PRO A 167 16.03 5.95 17.23
CA PRO A 167 15.14 7.00 16.69
C PRO A 167 14.60 6.75 15.27
N HIS A 168 14.57 5.54 14.79
CA HIS A 168 14.10 5.23 13.43
C HIS A 168 12.60 5.54 13.26
N SER A 169 12.17 6.05 12.10
CA SER A 169 10.77 6.41 11.82
C SER A 169 9.78 5.24 11.93
N ARG A 170 10.26 3.99 11.80
CA ARG A 170 9.47 2.76 12.06
C ARG A 170 9.56 2.25 13.50
N SER A 171 9.97 3.08 14.47
CA SER A 171 9.91 2.67 15.88
C SER A 171 8.48 2.81 16.41
N VAL A 172 8.10 1.92 17.32
CA VAL A 172 6.81 1.92 18.05
C VAL A 172 7.04 2.36 19.48
#